data_1cdb6122726beb09a8ebaa8c834fff81
#
_entry.id   1cdb6122726beb09a8ebaa8c834fff81
#
_cell.length_a   1.000
_cell.length_b   1.000
_cell.length_c   1.000
_cell.angle_alpha   90.00
_cell.angle_beta   90.00
_cell.angle_gamma   90.00
#
_symmetry.space_group_name_H-M   'P 1'
#
loop_
_entity.id
_entity.type
_entity.pdbx_description
1 polymer ?
#
loop_
_entity_poly.entity_id
_entity_poly.type
_entity_poly.pdbx_seq_one_letter_code
_entity_poly.pdbx_strand_id
1 'polypeptide(L)'
;MKEPIFAQVNLNKITRFLWATALFTLPVTSFRYFPVGEGTLVRPLALYPLALLLPLLFIQWMRGQRPSPWVSGLTLLGLFTLFALTASSFGSVFDPIPLRGQTYFGRAIRAWFTLIIGLSFFVSASWMNRSEGDLKFTIKWILAGLCLDIAWSGIQALTFYTPLLDKVMVTHWQLAFSVRELVRTNRISGMAYEPSWFAGQIATIYMPWLFAALLTNTRLSRTRWLEPVLFAITTLLLLATYSRGGLLIIVSVAGFVFLLVGRNILKNIWTWFVSGFRAHAWDLFVRATLVLTVIAVIAGAILFLGRKNYFRRLWETSATSISEYIVDINAGARGAYAIGALAAYDEHPLTGVGLGASGFYIYQNLPDWVMTTVPEIARQLDPTSKLYPNPKNIYVRLLAETGLIGFVLFLVFQLGILGDALYSLRGEGLMRMLGIAALFAWLAISLYNFTQDSLATPNIWLIPGVLAGIKSKAD
;
A
#
# COMPACT_ATOMS: atom_id res chain seq x y z
N MET A 1 22.19 34.63 -20.42
CA MET A 1 20.81 35.11 -20.70
C MET A 1 19.92 34.66 -19.55
N LYS A 2 19.39 35.60 -18.77
CA LYS A 2 18.39 35.27 -17.73
C LYS A 2 17.07 34.97 -18.46
N GLU A 3 16.57 33.75 -18.38
CA GLU A 3 15.23 33.42 -18.89
C GLU A 3 14.18 34.33 -18.23
N PRO A 4 13.12 34.70 -18.96
CA PRO A 4 12.09 35.56 -18.44
C PRO A 4 11.40 34.87 -17.24
N ILE A 5 11.25 35.59 -16.14
CA ILE A 5 10.65 35.15 -14.87
C ILE A 5 9.27 34.50 -15.07
N PHE A 6 8.54 34.89 -16.11
CA PHE A 6 7.24 34.32 -16.48
C PHE A 6 7.30 32.83 -16.90
N ALA A 7 8.39 32.37 -17.54
CA ALA A 7 8.54 30.95 -17.90
C ALA A 7 8.79 30.06 -16.66
N GLN A 8 9.53 30.57 -15.65
CA GLN A 8 9.80 29.87 -14.39
C GLN A 8 8.54 29.72 -13.52
N VAL A 9 7.73 30.76 -13.43
CA VAL A 9 6.47 30.75 -12.65
C VAL A 9 5.47 29.76 -13.23
N ASN A 10 5.37 29.65 -14.55
CA ASN A 10 4.49 28.70 -15.21
C ASN A 10 4.93 27.24 -14.97
N LEU A 11 6.20 26.93 -15.07
CA LEU A 11 6.71 25.58 -14.93
C LEU A 11 6.50 25.02 -13.51
N ASN A 12 6.71 25.83 -12.47
CA ASN A 12 6.44 25.45 -11.10
C ASN A 12 4.93 25.23 -10.83
N LYS A 13 4.05 26.01 -11.44
CA LYS A 13 2.61 25.78 -11.34
C LYS A 13 2.19 24.47 -12.02
N ILE A 14 2.75 24.19 -13.20
CA ILE A 14 2.47 22.96 -13.93
C ILE A 14 2.93 21.73 -13.13
N THR A 15 4.15 21.73 -12.61
CA THR A 15 4.65 20.59 -11.80
C THR A 15 3.83 20.39 -10.53
N ARG A 16 3.42 21.46 -9.84
CA ARG A 16 2.51 21.35 -8.67
C ARG A 16 1.13 20.83 -9.06
N PHE A 17 0.58 21.25 -10.20
CA PHE A 17 -0.70 20.75 -10.70
C PHE A 17 -0.62 19.25 -11.04
N LEU A 18 0.41 18.82 -11.76
CA LEU A 18 0.61 17.41 -12.11
C LEU A 18 0.80 16.53 -10.86
N TRP A 19 1.55 17.03 -9.86
CA TRP A 19 1.69 16.34 -8.57
C TRP A 19 0.36 16.23 -7.83
N ALA A 20 -0.40 17.30 -7.76
CA ALA A 20 -1.73 17.30 -7.17
C ALA A 20 -2.66 16.28 -7.87
N THR A 21 -2.66 16.26 -9.21
CA THR A 21 -3.45 15.31 -10.00
C THR A 21 -3.00 13.86 -9.75
N ALA A 22 -1.69 13.61 -9.66
CA ALA A 22 -1.17 12.28 -9.33
C ALA A 22 -1.68 11.80 -7.96
N LEU A 23 -1.63 12.66 -6.94
CA LEU A 23 -2.10 12.33 -5.60
C LEU A 23 -3.63 12.16 -5.53
N PHE A 24 -4.37 13.01 -6.24
CA PHE A 24 -5.83 12.93 -6.30
C PHE A 24 -6.34 11.66 -6.99
N THR A 25 -5.58 11.14 -7.97
CA THR A 25 -5.93 9.94 -8.75
C THR A 25 -5.38 8.64 -8.17
N LEU A 26 -4.68 8.67 -7.03
CA LEU A 26 -4.16 7.49 -6.31
C LEU A 26 -5.21 6.39 -6.04
N PRO A 27 -6.51 6.71 -5.75
CA PRO A 27 -7.51 5.69 -5.52
C PRO A 27 -7.65 4.68 -6.66
N VAL A 28 -7.46 5.11 -7.91
CA VAL A 28 -7.63 4.26 -9.08
C VAL A 28 -6.37 3.41 -9.31
N THR A 29 -6.42 2.15 -8.87
CA THR A 29 -5.29 1.22 -8.93
C THR A 29 -5.21 0.38 -10.19
N SER A 30 -6.31 0.29 -10.95
CA SER A 30 -6.45 -0.61 -12.09
C SER A 30 -7.17 0.09 -13.25
N PHE A 31 -6.52 1.12 -13.80
CA PHE A 31 -7.11 1.95 -14.84
C PHE A 31 -7.30 1.16 -16.15
N ARG A 32 -8.50 1.24 -16.74
CA ARG A 32 -8.88 0.42 -17.89
C ARG A 32 -8.06 0.70 -19.14
N TYR A 33 -7.76 1.98 -19.41
CA TYR A 33 -7.10 2.42 -20.62
C TYR A 33 -5.59 2.56 -20.46
N PHE A 34 -4.95 1.58 -19.85
CA PHE A 34 -3.53 1.57 -19.62
C PHE A 34 -2.80 1.00 -20.86
N PRO A 35 -1.88 1.74 -21.51
CA PRO A 35 -1.32 1.37 -22.81
C PRO A 35 -0.35 0.20 -22.76
N VAL A 36 0.20 -0.12 -21.58
CA VAL A 36 1.21 -1.17 -21.42
C VAL A 36 0.66 -2.28 -20.53
N GLY A 37 0.64 -3.49 -21.08
CA GLY A 37 0.48 -4.66 -20.23
C GLY A 37 -0.90 -5.29 -20.18
N GLU A 38 -1.32 -5.90 -21.27
CA GLU A 38 -2.24 -7.02 -21.15
C GLU A 38 -1.62 -8.03 -20.14
N GLY A 39 -2.35 -8.36 -19.08
CA GLY A 39 -1.91 -9.30 -18.04
C GLY A 39 -1.40 -8.70 -16.73
N THR A 40 -1.19 -7.37 -16.60
CA THR A 40 -1.02 -6.76 -15.28
C THR A 40 -2.32 -6.14 -14.78
N LEU A 41 -2.65 -6.36 -13.52
CA LEU A 41 -3.82 -5.76 -12.86
C LEU A 41 -3.48 -4.44 -12.17
N VAL A 42 -2.22 -4.23 -11.81
CA VAL A 42 -1.74 -2.98 -11.20
C VAL A 42 -1.47 -1.96 -12.29
N ARG A 43 -2.40 -1.03 -12.45
CA ARG A 43 -2.41 0.02 -13.49
C ARG A 43 -2.81 1.35 -12.88
N PRO A 44 -1.97 1.98 -12.04
CA PRO A 44 -2.36 3.18 -11.30
C PRO A 44 -2.59 4.36 -12.26
N LEU A 45 -3.76 4.99 -12.17
CA LEU A 45 -4.08 6.18 -12.97
C LEU A 45 -3.09 7.33 -12.70
N ALA A 46 -2.59 7.40 -11.47
CA ALA A 46 -1.58 8.39 -11.06
C ALA A 46 -0.30 8.36 -11.90
N LEU A 47 -0.02 7.26 -12.63
CA LEU A 47 1.16 7.17 -13.50
C LEU A 47 1.13 8.19 -14.65
N TYR A 48 -0.04 8.54 -15.20
CA TYR A 48 -0.14 9.49 -16.30
C TYR A 48 0.39 10.87 -15.96
N PRO A 49 -0.11 11.53 -14.88
CA PRO A 49 0.47 12.79 -14.47
C PRO A 49 1.93 12.67 -14.03
N LEU A 50 2.38 11.53 -13.46
CA LEU A 50 3.77 11.31 -13.09
C LEU A 50 4.68 11.18 -14.33
N ALA A 51 4.23 10.54 -15.40
CA ALA A 51 4.97 10.42 -16.65
C ALA A 51 5.24 11.80 -17.30
N LEU A 52 4.35 12.77 -17.09
CA LEU A 52 4.57 14.16 -17.50
C LEU A 52 5.39 14.96 -16.48
N LEU A 53 5.21 14.68 -15.20
CA LEU A 53 5.87 15.39 -14.10
C LEU A 53 7.38 15.16 -14.10
N LEU A 54 7.82 13.90 -14.20
CA LEU A 54 9.24 13.55 -14.08
C LEU A 54 10.14 14.23 -15.11
N PRO A 55 9.82 14.24 -16.42
CA PRO A 55 10.60 15.00 -17.40
C PRO A 55 10.68 16.50 -17.08
N LEU A 56 9.57 17.10 -16.61
CA LEU A 56 9.56 18.51 -16.23
C LEU A 56 10.43 18.79 -15.01
N LEU A 57 10.42 17.90 -14.00
CA LEU A 57 11.31 18.00 -12.83
C LEU A 57 12.77 17.86 -13.25
N PHE A 58 13.07 16.94 -14.16
CA PHE A 58 14.41 16.76 -14.72
C PHE A 58 14.90 18.00 -15.48
N ILE A 59 14.05 18.59 -16.32
CA ILE A 59 14.35 19.84 -17.03
C ILE A 59 14.60 20.99 -16.05
N GLN A 60 13.78 21.12 -14.99
CA GLN A 60 13.98 22.14 -13.96
C GLN A 60 15.32 21.95 -13.23
N TRP A 61 15.70 20.71 -12.94
CA TRP A 61 17.00 20.39 -12.33
C TRP A 61 18.16 20.74 -13.26
N MET A 62 18.12 20.31 -14.51
CA MET A 62 19.14 20.65 -15.51
C MET A 62 19.34 22.17 -15.70
N ARG A 63 18.27 22.94 -15.48
CA ARG A 63 18.30 24.41 -15.52
C ARG A 63 18.73 25.05 -14.19
N GLY A 64 19.11 24.27 -13.19
CA GLY A 64 19.47 24.75 -11.85
C GLY A 64 18.29 25.37 -11.06
N GLN A 65 17.05 25.14 -11.49
CA GLN A 65 15.86 25.69 -10.86
C GLN A 65 15.35 24.81 -9.69
N ARG A 66 15.85 23.59 -9.60
CA ARG A 66 15.55 22.64 -8.51
C ARG A 66 16.84 22.02 -7.97
N PRO A 67 16.87 21.66 -6.66
CA PRO A 67 17.99 20.91 -6.10
C PRO A 67 18.11 19.53 -6.74
N SER A 68 19.24 18.89 -6.54
CA SER A 68 19.48 17.50 -6.98
C SER A 68 18.35 16.57 -6.50
N PRO A 69 17.93 15.58 -7.33
CA PRO A 69 17.00 14.54 -6.89
C PRO A 69 17.61 13.62 -5.84
N TRP A 70 18.93 13.69 -5.64
CA TRP A 70 19.67 12.74 -4.85
C TRP A 70 19.28 12.82 -3.37
N VAL A 71 18.84 11.70 -2.84
CA VAL A 71 18.52 11.49 -1.42
C VAL A 71 19.17 10.17 -0.99
N SER A 72 19.48 10.00 0.29
CA SER A 72 20.20 8.83 0.79
C SER A 72 19.58 7.48 0.36
N GLY A 73 18.26 7.37 0.38
CA GLY A 73 17.54 6.18 -0.08
C GLY A 73 17.68 5.90 -1.58
N LEU A 74 17.96 6.92 -2.41
CA LEU A 74 18.07 6.73 -3.86
C LEU A 74 19.36 5.99 -4.26
N THR A 75 20.44 6.12 -3.49
CA THR A 75 21.67 5.34 -3.70
C THR A 75 21.41 3.84 -3.54
N LEU A 76 20.76 3.45 -2.46
CA LEU A 76 20.42 2.05 -2.19
C LEU A 76 19.46 1.48 -3.23
N LEU A 77 18.47 2.26 -3.63
CA LEU A 77 17.55 1.88 -4.73
C LEU A 77 18.29 1.78 -6.07
N GLY A 78 19.25 2.67 -6.33
CA GLY A 78 20.10 2.61 -7.51
C GLY A 78 20.95 1.34 -7.54
N LEU A 79 21.57 0.98 -6.42
CA LEU A 79 22.34 -0.27 -6.28
C LEU A 79 21.44 -1.49 -6.44
N PHE A 80 20.27 -1.51 -5.80
CA PHE A 80 19.27 -2.57 -5.99
C PHE A 80 18.86 -2.69 -7.46
N THR A 81 18.58 -1.56 -8.11
CA THR A 81 18.14 -1.54 -9.52
C THR A 81 19.23 -2.05 -10.45
N LEU A 82 20.46 -1.61 -10.23
CA LEU A 82 21.63 -2.08 -11.01
C LEU A 82 21.85 -3.57 -10.81
N PHE A 83 21.80 -4.04 -9.56
CA PHE A 83 21.93 -5.48 -9.26
C PHE A 83 20.80 -6.29 -9.91
N ALA A 84 19.56 -5.84 -9.81
CA ALA A 84 18.42 -6.50 -10.43
C ALA A 84 18.54 -6.55 -11.97
N LEU A 85 19.15 -5.53 -12.59
CA LEU A 85 19.46 -5.52 -14.03
C LEU A 85 20.49 -6.60 -14.37
N THR A 86 21.57 -6.68 -13.62
CA THR A 86 22.61 -7.72 -13.84
C THR A 86 22.03 -9.11 -13.62
N ALA A 87 21.29 -9.35 -12.54
CA ALA A 87 20.61 -10.60 -12.27
C ALA A 87 19.64 -11.00 -13.39
N SER A 88 18.88 -10.03 -13.94
CA SER A 88 17.97 -10.29 -15.08
C SER A 88 18.73 -10.60 -16.37
N SER A 89 19.92 -10.04 -16.56
CA SER A 89 20.77 -10.35 -17.73
C SER A 89 21.34 -11.77 -17.63
N PHE A 90 21.82 -12.16 -16.45
CA PHE A 90 22.31 -13.53 -16.21
C PHE A 90 21.18 -14.55 -16.20
N GLY A 91 20.01 -14.21 -15.68
CA GLY A 91 18.85 -15.11 -15.62
C GLY A 91 18.39 -15.59 -17.01
N SER A 92 18.70 -14.84 -18.09
CA SER A 92 18.39 -15.27 -19.44
C SER A 92 19.20 -16.50 -19.90
N VAL A 93 20.33 -16.75 -19.24
CA VAL A 93 21.21 -17.91 -19.53
C VAL A 93 20.63 -19.22 -18.99
N PHE A 94 19.75 -19.15 -17.96
CA PHE A 94 19.13 -20.31 -17.35
C PHE A 94 18.06 -20.97 -18.23
N ASP A 95 17.67 -20.32 -19.33
CA ASP A 95 16.73 -20.78 -20.35
C ASP A 95 15.48 -21.49 -19.75
N PRO A 96 14.69 -20.80 -18.94
CA PRO A 96 13.54 -21.41 -18.29
C PRO A 96 12.51 -21.85 -19.32
N ILE A 97 11.87 -23.00 -19.08
CA ILE A 97 10.83 -23.55 -19.96
C ILE A 97 9.73 -22.49 -20.17
N PRO A 98 9.42 -22.12 -21.42
CA PRO A 98 8.39 -21.15 -21.71
C PRO A 98 7.04 -21.57 -21.11
N LEU A 99 6.35 -20.64 -20.45
CA LEU A 99 5.10 -20.91 -19.79
C LEU A 99 3.98 -20.07 -20.42
N ARG A 100 2.98 -20.74 -21.01
CA ARG A 100 1.75 -20.11 -21.55
C ARG A 100 2.02 -19.00 -22.55
N GLY A 101 2.97 -19.22 -23.46
CA GLY A 101 3.38 -18.25 -24.46
C GLY A 101 4.18 -17.06 -23.91
N GLN A 102 4.53 -17.08 -22.62
CA GLN A 102 5.39 -16.06 -22.03
C GLN A 102 6.86 -16.46 -22.19
N THR A 103 7.67 -15.53 -22.68
CA THR A 103 9.12 -15.68 -22.79
C THR A 103 9.81 -14.99 -21.62
N TYR A 104 11.04 -15.40 -21.32
CA TYR A 104 11.86 -14.78 -20.27
C TYR A 104 11.96 -13.27 -20.46
N PHE A 105 12.38 -12.79 -21.63
CA PHE A 105 12.50 -11.35 -21.91
C PHE A 105 11.18 -10.60 -21.80
N GLY A 106 10.10 -11.19 -22.30
CA GLY A 106 8.77 -10.58 -22.16
C GLY A 106 8.37 -10.37 -20.70
N ARG A 107 8.72 -11.31 -19.81
CA ARG A 107 8.47 -11.20 -18.39
C ARG A 107 9.42 -10.25 -17.69
N ALA A 108 10.70 -10.27 -18.02
CA ALA A 108 11.70 -9.36 -17.49
C ALA A 108 11.34 -7.89 -17.82
N ILE A 109 11.00 -7.58 -19.06
CA ILE A 109 10.58 -6.24 -19.48
C ILE A 109 9.37 -5.76 -18.67
N ARG A 110 8.34 -6.61 -18.50
CA ARG A 110 7.16 -6.26 -17.68
C ARG A 110 7.52 -5.99 -16.23
N ALA A 111 8.38 -6.80 -15.63
CA ALA A 111 8.85 -6.61 -14.26
C ALA A 111 9.64 -5.31 -14.10
N TRP A 112 10.48 -4.97 -15.09
CA TRP A 112 11.19 -3.69 -15.16
C TRP A 112 10.22 -2.51 -15.22
N PHE A 113 9.17 -2.58 -16.05
CA PHE A 113 8.13 -1.54 -16.04
C PHE A 113 7.48 -1.38 -14.67
N THR A 114 7.19 -2.46 -13.95
CA THR A 114 6.62 -2.37 -12.60
C THR A 114 7.56 -1.72 -11.61
N LEU A 115 8.87 -1.99 -11.70
CA LEU A 115 9.89 -1.34 -10.87
C LEU A 115 10.03 0.15 -11.21
N ILE A 116 10.10 0.50 -12.50
CA ILE A 116 10.18 1.90 -12.96
C ILE A 116 8.96 2.70 -12.49
N ILE A 117 7.75 2.13 -12.54
CA ILE A 117 6.54 2.77 -12.01
C ILE A 117 6.72 3.06 -10.51
N GLY A 118 7.18 2.09 -9.74
CA GLY A 118 7.43 2.27 -8.32
C GLY A 118 8.47 3.35 -8.03
N LEU A 119 9.62 3.29 -8.68
CA LEU A 119 10.68 4.29 -8.57
C LEU A 119 10.19 5.70 -8.96
N SER A 120 9.29 5.80 -9.94
CA SER A 120 8.67 7.06 -10.35
C SER A 120 7.88 7.71 -9.22
N PHE A 121 7.16 6.92 -8.41
CA PHE A 121 6.47 7.41 -7.21
C PHE A 121 7.46 7.90 -6.16
N PHE A 122 8.51 7.13 -5.87
CA PHE A 122 9.51 7.50 -4.87
C PHE A 122 10.25 8.79 -5.26
N VAL A 123 10.77 8.87 -6.50
CA VAL A 123 11.52 10.02 -7.00
C VAL A 123 10.64 11.26 -7.06
N SER A 124 9.41 11.15 -7.59
CA SER A 124 8.48 12.29 -7.62
C SER A 124 8.12 12.77 -6.21
N ALA A 125 7.83 11.86 -5.30
CA ALA A 125 7.52 12.18 -3.92
C ALA A 125 8.70 12.87 -3.21
N SER A 126 9.93 12.38 -3.37
CA SER A 126 11.11 12.98 -2.78
C SER A 126 11.42 14.36 -3.38
N TRP A 127 11.22 14.53 -4.69
CA TRP A 127 11.53 15.78 -5.37
C TRP A 127 10.48 16.88 -5.14
N MET A 128 9.22 16.47 -4.96
CA MET A 128 8.10 17.40 -4.72
C MET A 128 7.94 17.80 -3.25
N ASN A 129 8.64 17.14 -2.32
CA ASN A 129 8.54 17.42 -0.88
C ASN A 129 9.89 17.85 -0.32
N ARG A 130 10.20 19.14 -0.38
CA ARG A 130 11.46 19.74 0.10
C ARG A 130 11.26 20.75 1.22
N SER A 131 10.01 21.01 1.60
CA SER A 131 9.65 21.97 2.63
C SER A 131 8.38 21.54 3.36
N GLU A 132 8.13 22.09 4.54
CA GLU A 132 6.88 21.87 5.27
C GLU A 132 5.65 22.31 4.45
N GLY A 133 5.78 23.36 3.64
CA GLY A 133 4.72 23.82 2.74
C GLY A 133 4.38 22.79 1.67
N ASP A 134 5.39 22.11 1.12
CA ASP A 134 5.20 21.04 0.14
C ASP A 134 4.59 19.79 0.79
N LEU A 135 5.01 19.48 2.02
CA LEU A 135 4.44 18.37 2.79
C LEU A 135 2.94 18.62 3.06
N LYS A 136 2.56 19.80 3.52
CA LYS A 136 1.15 20.18 3.72
C LYS A 136 0.35 20.09 2.42
N PHE A 137 0.94 20.55 1.31
CA PHE A 137 0.34 20.44 -0.02
C PHE A 137 0.11 18.98 -0.43
N THR A 138 1.12 18.13 -0.27
CA THR A 138 1.05 16.70 -0.57
C THR A 138 -0.02 15.99 0.24
N ILE A 139 -0.04 16.19 1.57
CA ILE A 139 -1.06 15.59 2.44
C ILE A 139 -2.46 16.05 2.05
N LYS A 140 -2.64 17.36 1.77
CA LYS A 140 -3.93 17.89 1.33
C LYS A 140 -4.47 17.13 0.10
N TRP A 141 -3.63 16.87 -0.89
CA TRP A 141 -4.06 16.19 -2.12
C TRP A 141 -4.22 14.68 -1.95
N ILE A 142 -3.46 14.05 -1.07
CA ILE A 142 -3.72 12.66 -0.64
C ILE A 142 -5.11 12.56 0.01
N LEU A 143 -5.44 13.49 0.93
CA LEU A 143 -6.76 13.50 1.57
C LEU A 143 -7.88 13.86 0.61
N ALA A 144 -7.63 14.72 -0.40
CA ALA A 144 -8.59 14.98 -1.47
C ALA A 144 -8.88 13.71 -2.30
N GLY A 145 -7.86 12.90 -2.60
CA GLY A 145 -8.02 11.58 -3.22
C GLY A 145 -8.83 10.63 -2.33
N LEU A 146 -8.57 10.63 -1.01
CA LEU A 146 -9.39 9.86 -0.06
C LEU A 146 -10.86 10.31 -0.09
N CYS A 147 -11.14 11.61 -0.15
CA CYS A 147 -12.53 12.11 -0.25
C CYS A 147 -13.23 11.61 -1.53
N LEU A 148 -12.51 11.56 -2.65
CA LEU A 148 -13.01 10.98 -3.90
C LEU A 148 -13.34 9.49 -3.71
N ASP A 149 -12.46 8.74 -3.05
CA ASP A 149 -12.65 7.31 -2.78
C ASP A 149 -13.81 7.06 -1.79
N ILE A 150 -13.96 7.92 -0.77
CA ILE A 150 -15.12 7.91 0.14
C ILE A 150 -16.42 8.14 -0.63
N ALA A 151 -16.46 9.11 -1.53
CA ALA A 151 -17.63 9.40 -2.34
C ALA A 151 -18.03 8.19 -3.21
N TRP A 152 -17.05 7.58 -3.88
CA TRP A 152 -17.29 6.36 -4.67
C TRP A 152 -17.73 5.17 -3.80
N SER A 153 -17.10 4.98 -2.65
CA SER A 153 -17.48 3.96 -1.67
C SER A 153 -18.90 4.16 -1.15
N GLY A 154 -19.35 5.40 -1.00
CA GLY A 154 -20.74 5.74 -0.69
C GLY A 154 -21.70 5.30 -1.78
N ILE A 155 -21.38 5.51 -3.06
CA ILE A 155 -22.15 5.01 -4.20
C ILE A 155 -22.22 3.48 -4.16
N GLN A 156 -21.10 2.78 -3.91
CA GLN A 156 -21.09 1.32 -3.76
C GLN A 156 -21.96 0.86 -2.58
N ALA A 157 -21.92 1.56 -1.45
CA ALA A 157 -22.74 1.23 -0.28
C ALA A 157 -24.25 1.39 -0.59
N LEU A 158 -24.65 2.49 -1.24
CA LEU A 158 -26.02 2.67 -1.67
C LEU A 158 -26.48 1.55 -2.62
N THR A 159 -25.62 1.13 -3.54
CA THR A 159 -25.90 0.03 -4.49
C THR A 159 -26.04 -1.33 -3.79
N PHE A 160 -25.21 -1.59 -2.76
CA PHE A 160 -25.18 -2.91 -2.14
C PHE A 160 -26.19 -3.08 -1.01
N TYR A 161 -26.54 -2.01 -0.32
CA TYR A 161 -27.35 -2.08 0.91
C TYR A 161 -28.70 -1.38 0.81
N THR A 162 -28.98 -0.71 -0.32
CA THR A 162 -30.27 -0.06 -0.57
C THR A 162 -30.74 -0.32 -2.01
N PRO A 163 -32.04 -0.19 -2.30
CA PRO A 163 -32.55 -0.28 -3.66
C PRO A 163 -32.41 1.03 -4.47
N LEU A 164 -31.70 2.04 -3.95
CA LEU A 164 -31.64 3.38 -4.55
C LEU A 164 -30.87 3.43 -5.86
N LEU A 165 -29.86 2.57 -6.02
CA LEU A 165 -29.02 2.55 -7.23
C LEU A 165 -28.99 1.15 -7.83
N ASP A 166 -29.17 1.10 -9.15
CA ASP A 166 -29.08 -0.15 -9.90
C ASP A 166 -27.63 -0.62 -10.01
N LYS A 167 -27.42 -1.91 -9.73
CA LYS A 167 -26.11 -2.53 -9.73
C LYS A 167 -25.47 -2.57 -11.12
N VAL A 168 -26.26 -2.77 -12.17
CA VAL A 168 -25.76 -2.81 -13.55
C VAL A 168 -25.26 -1.42 -13.95
N MET A 169 -26.04 -0.38 -13.66
CA MET A 169 -25.66 1.01 -13.93
C MET A 169 -24.35 1.39 -13.23
N VAL A 170 -24.24 1.10 -11.92
CA VAL A 170 -23.01 1.45 -11.16
C VAL A 170 -21.82 0.61 -11.62
N THR A 171 -22.05 -0.64 -12.06
CA THR A 171 -20.99 -1.46 -12.68
C THR A 171 -20.47 -0.82 -13.97
N HIS A 172 -21.33 -0.29 -14.82
CA HIS A 172 -20.89 0.45 -16.01
C HIS A 172 -20.07 1.70 -15.66
N TRP A 173 -20.48 2.44 -14.63
CA TRP A 173 -19.68 3.59 -14.15
C TRP A 173 -18.31 3.15 -13.64
N GLN A 174 -18.24 2.04 -12.90
CA GLN A 174 -16.96 1.52 -12.42
C GLN A 174 -16.05 1.08 -13.57
N LEU A 175 -16.61 0.45 -14.61
CA LEU A 175 -15.85 0.02 -15.77
C LEU A 175 -15.32 1.19 -16.63
N ALA A 176 -15.80 2.42 -16.43
CA ALA A 176 -15.20 3.60 -17.06
C ALA A 176 -13.78 3.90 -16.57
N PHE A 177 -13.45 3.55 -15.33
CA PHE A 177 -12.13 3.82 -14.75
C PHE A 177 -11.41 2.57 -14.21
N SER A 178 -12.06 1.42 -14.12
CA SER A 178 -11.48 0.17 -13.60
C SER A 178 -11.64 -0.96 -14.61
N VAL A 179 -10.72 -1.93 -14.58
CA VAL A 179 -10.84 -3.16 -15.37
C VAL A 179 -11.77 -4.19 -14.73
N ARG A 180 -12.27 -3.93 -13.52
CA ARG A 180 -13.06 -4.87 -12.75
C ARG A 180 -14.48 -4.35 -12.51
N GLU A 181 -15.44 -5.23 -12.68
CA GLU A 181 -16.83 -5.04 -12.27
C GLU A 181 -17.00 -4.94 -10.75
N LEU A 182 -18.15 -4.48 -10.30
CA LEU A 182 -18.50 -4.50 -8.89
C LEU A 182 -18.42 -5.91 -8.30
N VAL A 183 -17.84 -6.01 -7.11
CA VAL A 183 -17.65 -7.29 -6.43
C VAL A 183 -18.97 -7.93 -6.06
N ARG A 184 -19.19 -9.19 -6.44
CA ARG A 184 -20.44 -9.92 -6.20
C ARG A 184 -20.78 -10.11 -4.71
N THR A 185 -19.79 -10.03 -3.83
CA THR A 185 -19.90 -10.30 -2.39
C THR A 185 -20.34 -9.09 -1.55
N ASN A 186 -20.82 -8.02 -2.16
CA ASN A 186 -21.23 -6.78 -1.48
C ASN A 186 -20.16 -6.19 -0.54
N ARG A 187 -18.89 -6.28 -0.93
CA ARG A 187 -17.75 -5.71 -0.23
C ARG A 187 -17.37 -4.40 -0.87
N ILE A 188 -17.09 -3.39 -0.06
CA ILE A 188 -16.65 -2.09 -0.57
C ILE A 188 -15.20 -2.21 -1.06
N SER A 189 -14.96 -1.80 -2.28
CA SER A 189 -13.63 -1.78 -2.90
C SER A 189 -13.09 -0.36 -3.15
N GLY A 190 -13.92 0.65 -2.93
CA GLY A 190 -13.59 2.00 -3.37
C GLY A 190 -13.33 2.04 -4.87
N MET A 191 -12.38 2.84 -5.29
CA MET A 191 -11.91 2.90 -6.68
C MET A 191 -10.75 1.92 -6.97
N ALA A 192 -10.36 1.12 -5.97
CA ALA A 192 -9.34 0.10 -6.14
C ALA A 192 -9.88 -1.14 -6.87
N TYR A 193 -8.97 -1.95 -7.43
CA TYR A 193 -9.29 -3.18 -8.14
C TYR A 193 -10.12 -4.15 -7.32
N GLU A 194 -9.81 -4.29 -6.04
CA GLU A 194 -10.53 -5.19 -5.13
C GLU A 194 -10.51 -4.69 -3.67
N PRO A 195 -11.42 -5.19 -2.82
CA PRO A 195 -11.50 -4.75 -1.42
C PRO A 195 -10.20 -4.92 -0.62
N SER A 196 -9.39 -5.93 -0.91
CA SER A 196 -8.10 -6.14 -0.24
C SER A 196 -7.06 -5.08 -0.64
N TRP A 197 -7.09 -4.60 -1.88
CA TRP A 197 -6.23 -3.51 -2.33
C TRP A 197 -6.65 -2.17 -1.73
N PHE A 198 -7.97 -1.92 -1.66
CA PHE A 198 -8.48 -0.74 -0.97
C PHE A 198 -8.08 -0.73 0.51
N ALA A 199 -8.25 -1.86 1.21
CA ALA A 199 -7.77 -1.99 2.59
C ALA A 199 -6.26 -1.76 2.72
N GLY A 200 -5.46 -2.22 1.75
CA GLY A 200 -4.03 -1.94 1.66
C GLY A 200 -3.73 -0.45 1.48
N GLN A 201 -4.46 0.26 0.60
CA GLN A 201 -4.33 1.71 0.44
C GLN A 201 -4.71 2.47 1.72
N ILE A 202 -5.82 2.08 2.36
CA ILE A 202 -6.21 2.66 3.65
C ILE A 202 -5.07 2.50 4.66
N ALA A 203 -4.52 1.29 4.79
CA ALA A 203 -3.50 0.99 5.79
C ALA A 203 -2.16 1.71 5.55
N THR A 204 -1.77 1.89 4.28
CA THR A 204 -0.41 2.32 3.94
C THR A 204 -0.31 3.75 3.41
N ILE A 205 -1.42 4.33 2.91
CA ILE A 205 -1.42 5.68 2.31
C ILE A 205 -2.25 6.67 3.13
N TYR A 206 -3.47 6.32 3.55
CA TYR A 206 -4.41 7.28 4.15
C TYR A 206 -4.35 7.30 5.67
N MET A 207 -4.47 6.12 6.30
CA MET A 207 -4.51 6.01 7.77
C MET A 207 -3.24 6.53 8.45
N PRO A 208 -2.01 6.37 7.90
CA PRO A 208 -0.82 6.92 8.53
C PRO A 208 -0.91 8.42 8.83
N TRP A 209 -1.40 9.22 7.87
CA TRP A 209 -1.54 10.67 8.04
C TRP A 209 -2.63 11.06 9.03
N LEU A 210 -3.80 10.41 8.93
CA LEU A 210 -4.93 10.69 9.81
C LEU A 210 -4.61 10.31 11.25
N PHE A 211 -4.00 9.13 11.46
CA PHE A 211 -3.59 8.64 12.76
C PHE A 211 -2.52 9.55 13.40
N ALA A 212 -1.50 9.91 12.64
CA ALA A 212 -0.43 10.80 13.11
C ALA A 212 -0.96 12.20 13.45
N ALA A 213 -1.86 12.77 12.63
CA ALA A 213 -2.48 14.08 12.88
C ALA A 213 -3.27 14.08 14.19
N LEU A 214 -4.04 13.00 14.46
CA LEU A 214 -4.80 12.86 15.71
C LEU A 214 -3.88 12.73 16.93
N LEU A 215 -2.82 11.90 16.84
CA LEU A 215 -1.89 11.71 17.94
C LEU A 215 -1.09 12.97 18.29
N THR A 216 -0.75 13.79 17.30
CA THR A 216 0.04 15.02 17.50
C THR A 216 -0.83 16.26 17.67
N ASN A 217 -2.15 16.11 17.56
CA ASN A 217 -3.10 17.25 17.48
C ASN A 217 -2.70 18.28 16.40
N THR A 218 -2.07 17.80 15.31
CA THR A 218 -1.63 18.64 14.19
C THR A 218 -2.79 18.84 13.23
N ARG A 219 -3.16 20.08 12.95
CA ARG A 219 -4.23 20.38 12.01
C ARG A 219 -3.69 20.44 10.58
N LEU A 220 -4.29 19.62 9.72
CA LEU A 220 -4.02 19.60 8.29
C LEU A 220 -5.00 20.48 7.50
N SER A 221 -6.16 20.76 8.09
CA SER A 221 -7.23 21.55 7.51
C SER A 221 -7.57 22.77 8.38
N ARG A 222 -8.39 23.68 7.83
CA ARG A 222 -8.96 24.80 8.61
C ARG A 222 -10.06 24.34 9.56
N THR A 223 -10.73 23.24 9.23
CA THR A 223 -11.86 22.71 9.98
C THR A 223 -11.39 21.66 10.98
N ARG A 224 -11.54 21.94 12.28
CA ARG A 224 -11.05 21.08 13.39
C ARG A 224 -11.63 19.65 13.40
N TRP A 225 -12.76 19.44 12.74
CA TRP A 225 -13.45 18.15 12.73
C TRP A 225 -13.12 17.28 11.51
N LEU A 226 -12.41 17.84 10.53
CA LEU A 226 -12.19 17.11 9.26
C LEU A 226 -11.36 15.85 9.46
N GLU A 227 -10.22 15.93 10.14
CA GLU A 227 -9.34 14.80 10.38
C GLU A 227 -10.01 13.68 11.22
N PRO A 228 -10.68 13.99 12.37
CA PRO A 228 -11.44 12.99 13.11
C PRO A 228 -12.57 12.33 12.30
N VAL A 229 -13.31 13.10 11.51
CA VAL A 229 -14.40 12.59 10.66
C VAL A 229 -13.85 11.70 9.55
N LEU A 230 -12.79 12.14 8.85
CA LEU A 230 -12.14 11.30 7.83
C LEU A 230 -11.57 10.02 8.43
N PHE A 231 -10.96 10.08 9.62
CA PHE A 231 -10.47 8.90 10.33
C PHE A 231 -11.61 7.91 10.63
N ALA A 232 -12.72 8.40 11.18
CA ALA A 232 -13.88 7.57 11.50
C ALA A 232 -14.49 6.93 10.22
N ILE A 233 -14.72 7.71 9.17
CA ILE A 233 -15.26 7.20 7.89
C ILE A 233 -14.29 6.18 7.29
N THR A 234 -12.99 6.47 7.26
CA THR A 234 -11.98 5.56 6.72
C THR A 234 -11.91 4.25 7.48
N THR A 235 -12.08 4.30 8.81
CA THR A 235 -12.18 3.10 9.67
C THR A 235 -13.44 2.28 9.33
N LEU A 236 -14.60 2.94 9.15
CA LEU A 236 -15.83 2.26 8.73
C LEU A 236 -15.69 1.63 7.34
N LEU A 237 -15.07 2.33 6.40
CA LEU A 237 -14.80 1.78 5.06
C LEU A 237 -13.85 0.57 5.13
N LEU A 238 -12.82 0.62 5.98
CA LEU A 238 -11.95 -0.54 6.19
C LEU A 238 -12.76 -1.77 6.68
N LEU A 239 -13.66 -1.58 7.65
CA LEU A 239 -14.56 -2.64 8.12
C LEU A 239 -15.43 -3.16 6.97
N ALA A 240 -15.98 -2.27 6.13
CA ALA A 240 -16.83 -2.61 4.99
C ALA A 240 -16.08 -3.32 3.84
N THR A 241 -14.74 -3.26 3.81
CA THR A 241 -13.95 -4.09 2.88
C THR A 241 -14.00 -5.57 3.21
N TYR A 242 -14.31 -5.95 4.44
CA TYR A 242 -14.16 -7.30 4.99
C TYR A 242 -12.79 -7.91 4.68
N SER A 243 -11.74 -7.09 4.65
CA SER A 243 -10.36 -7.54 4.43
C SER A 243 -9.70 -7.92 5.74
N ARG A 244 -9.57 -9.23 6.00
CA ARG A 244 -8.92 -9.76 7.21
C ARG A 244 -7.49 -9.23 7.36
N GLY A 245 -6.71 -9.31 6.27
CA GLY A 245 -5.33 -8.81 6.25
C GLY A 245 -5.25 -7.31 6.53
N GLY A 246 -6.10 -6.50 5.87
CA GLY A 246 -6.13 -5.05 6.11
C GLY A 246 -6.49 -4.67 7.53
N LEU A 247 -7.49 -5.35 8.13
CA LEU A 247 -7.88 -5.14 9.52
C LEU A 247 -6.77 -5.54 10.48
N LEU A 248 -6.16 -6.72 10.29
CA LEU A 248 -5.05 -7.18 11.12
C LEU A 248 -3.87 -6.20 11.06
N ILE A 249 -3.49 -5.73 9.87
CA ILE A 249 -2.43 -4.76 9.68
C ILE A 249 -2.73 -3.48 10.48
N ILE A 250 -3.91 -2.89 10.29
CA ILE A 250 -4.22 -1.61 10.95
C ILE A 250 -4.29 -1.76 12.46
N VAL A 251 -4.95 -2.79 12.98
CA VAL A 251 -5.05 -3.00 14.43
C VAL A 251 -3.68 -3.22 15.06
N SER A 252 -2.85 -4.07 14.44
CA SER A 252 -1.49 -4.36 14.95
C SER A 252 -0.60 -3.12 14.89
N VAL A 253 -0.59 -2.42 13.76
CA VAL A 253 0.28 -1.25 13.54
C VAL A 253 -0.19 -0.06 14.37
N ALA A 254 -1.49 0.25 14.35
CA ALA A 254 -2.02 1.35 15.15
C ALA A 254 -1.81 1.10 16.65
N GLY A 255 -2.04 -0.13 17.13
CA GLY A 255 -1.77 -0.53 18.51
C GLY A 255 -0.30 -0.36 18.87
N PHE A 256 0.61 -0.89 18.05
CA PHE A 256 2.04 -0.81 18.29
C PHE A 256 2.55 0.64 18.29
N VAL A 257 2.21 1.44 17.26
CA VAL A 257 2.62 2.86 17.17
C VAL A 257 2.00 3.66 18.33
N PHE A 258 0.74 3.40 18.70
CA PHE A 258 0.11 4.06 19.84
C PHE A 258 0.83 3.75 21.15
N LEU A 259 1.24 2.52 21.39
CA LEU A 259 2.01 2.15 22.59
C LEU A 259 3.38 2.82 22.63
N LEU A 260 4.05 2.97 21.48
CA LEU A 260 5.35 3.61 21.41
C LEU A 260 5.28 5.13 21.61
N VAL A 261 4.33 5.80 20.98
CA VAL A 261 4.31 7.28 20.89
C VAL A 261 3.22 7.90 21.76
N GLY A 262 2.15 7.15 22.05
CA GLY A 262 0.96 7.60 22.78
C GLY A 262 1.06 7.50 24.31
N ARG A 263 2.24 7.24 24.86
CA ARG A 263 2.43 7.02 26.31
C ARG A 263 1.85 8.15 27.17
N ASN A 264 2.03 9.38 26.75
CA ASN A 264 1.46 10.55 27.45
C ASN A 264 -0.07 10.58 27.36
N ILE A 265 -0.63 10.18 26.23
CA ILE A 265 -2.08 10.09 26.02
C ILE A 265 -2.65 9.01 26.94
N LEU A 266 -2.01 7.83 26.99
CA LEU A 266 -2.40 6.75 27.91
C LEU A 266 -2.36 7.21 29.37
N LYS A 267 -1.28 7.90 29.75
CA LYS A 267 -1.17 8.48 31.10
C LYS A 267 -2.29 9.48 31.38
N ASN A 268 -2.60 10.36 30.42
CA ASN A 268 -3.67 11.36 30.57
C ASN A 268 -5.06 10.70 30.64
N ILE A 269 -5.33 9.67 29.82
CA ILE A 269 -6.58 8.91 29.87
C ILE A 269 -6.69 8.20 31.24
N TRP A 270 -5.61 7.59 31.70
CA TRP A 270 -5.58 6.93 32.98
C TRP A 270 -5.83 7.92 34.14
N THR A 271 -5.10 9.04 34.16
CA THR A 271 -5.29 10.07 35.19
C THR A 271 -6.69 10.69 35.14
N TRP A 272 -7.24 10.90 33.93
CA TRP A 272 -8.60 11.34 33.74
C TRP A 272 -9.61 10.32 34.33
N PHE A 273 -9.45 9.05 34.03
CA PHE A 273 -10.33 8.02 34.54
C PHE A 273 -10.23 7.91 36.09
N VAL A 274 -9.01 7.79 36.61
CA VAL A 274 -8.77 7.65 38.05
C VAL A 274 -9.22 8.88 38.85
N SER A 275 -9.05 10.08 38.31
CA SER A 275 -9.55 11.31 38.96
C SER A 275 -11.08 11.34 39.11
N GLY A 276 -11.82 10.56 38.33
CA GLY A 276 -13.25 10.39 38.46
C GLY A 276 -13.66 9.76 39.82
N PHE A 277 -12.82 8.91 40.39
CA PHE A 277 -13.07 8.32 41.69
C PHE A 277 -12.98 9.31 42.88
N ARG A 278 -12.34 10.48 42.64
CA ARG A 278 -12.20 11.58 43.59
C ARG A 278 -13.17 12.72 43.32
N ALA A 279 -13.92 12.65 42.23
CA ALA A 279 -14.92 13.64 41.84
C ALA A 279 -16.32 13.23 42.30
N HIS A 280 -17.35 13.99 41.91
CA HIS A 280 -18.75 13.66 42.20
C HIS A 280 -19.14 12.32 41.55
N ALA A 281 -20.04 11.59 42.17
CA ALA A 281 -20.55 10.29 41.71
C ALA A 281 -21.06 10.37 40.21
N TRP A 282 -21.62 11.51 39.86
CA TRP A 282 -22.07 11.78 38.47
C TRP A 282 -20.93 11.78 37.48
N ASP A 283 -19.79 12.40 37.80
CA ASP A 283 -18.62 12.44 36.93
C ASP A 283 -18.04 11.04 36.71
N LEU A 284 -17.98 10.24 37.77
CA LEU A 284 -17.56 8.83 37.69
C LEU A 284 -18.52 8.05 36.79
N PHE A 285 -19.83 8.20 37.00
CA PHE A 285 -20.85 7.56 36.16
C PHE A 285 -20.69 7.89 34.70
N VAL A 286 -20.56 9.18 34.34
CA VAL A 286 -20.36 9.60 32.94
C VAL A 286 -19.09 9.03 32.31
N ARG A 287 -17.97 9.03 33.07
CA ARG A 287 -16.69 8.46 32.58
C ARG A 287 -16.76 6.94 32.42
N ALA A 288 -17.34 6.25 33.40
CA ALA A 288 -17.54 4.80 33.29
C ALA A 288 -18.46 4.42 32.12
N THR A 289 -19.57 5.14 31.95
CA THR A 289 -20.49 4.94 30.83
C THR A 289 -19.76 5.16 29.49
N LEU A 290 -18.94 6.19 29.35
CA LEU A 290 -18.17 6.44 28.14
C LEU A 290 -17.19 5.30 27.84
N VAL A 291 -16.43 4.83 28.84
CA VAL A 291 -15.51 3.70 28.69
C VAL A 291 -16.27 2.42 28.32
N LEU A 292 -17.36 2.13 28.99
CA LEU A 292 -18.20 0.96 28.69
C LEU A 292 -18.82 1.03 27.30
N THR A 293 -19.24 2.22 26.85
CA THR A 293 -19.74 2.44 25.49
C THR A 293 -18.67 2.14 24.46
N VAL A 294 -17.43 2.62 24.66
CA VAL A 294 -16.31 2.32 23.75
C VAL A 294 -16.04 0.82 23.72
N ILE A 295 -15.99 0.15 24.87
CA ILE A 295 -15.81 -1.30 24.97
C ILE A 295 -16.95 -2.03 24.25
N ALA A 296 -18.20 -1.62 24.46
CA ALA A 296 -19.37 -2.23 23.84
C ALA A 296 -19.37 -2.06 22.31
N VAL A 297 -18.95 -0.90 21.80
CA VAL A 297 -18.79 -0.66 20.35
C VAL A 297 -17.72 -1.56 19.75
N ILE A 298 -16.56 -1.69 20.42
CA ILE A 298 -15.48 -2.57 19.96
C ILE A 298 -15.93 -4.03 20.00
N ALA A 299 -16.52 -4.47 21.10
CA ALA A 299 -17.05 -5.83 21.24
C ALA A 299 -18.16 -6.12 20.22
N GLY A 300 -19.06 -5.16 20.00
CA GLY A 300 -20.10 -5.25 18.96
C GLY A 300 -19.53 -5.38 17.57
N ALA A 301 -18.49 -4.61 17.23
CA ALA A 301 -17.80 -4.72 15.96
C ALA A 301 -17.12 -6.10 15.78
N ILE A 302 -16.45 -6.60 16.82
CA ILE A 302 -15.81 -7.93 16.82
C ILE A 302 -16.87 -9.03 16.61
N LEU A 303 -17.98 -8.98 17.37
CA LEU A 303 -19.06 -9.94 17.26
C LEU A 303 -19.75 -9.87 15.90
N PHE A 304 -19.99 -8.67 15.37
CA PHE A 304 -20.58 -8.48 14.03
C PHE A 304 -19.70 -9.05 12.95
N LEU A 305 -18.42 -8.73 12.95
CA LEU A 305 -17.45 -9.28 12.00
C LEU A 305 -17.31 -10.79 12.18
N GLY A 306 -17.26 -11.27 13.42
CA GLY A 306 -17.14 -12.67 13.74
C GLY A 306 -18.26 -13.56 13.20
N ARG A 307 -19.47 -13.01 13.11
CA ARG A 307 -20.61 -13.72 12.51
C ARG A 307 -20.55 -13.84 10.98
N LYS A 308 -19.70 -13.04 10.31
CA LYS A 308 -19.54 -13.13 8.86
C LYS A 308 -18.73 -14.36 8.48
N ASN A 309 -19.22 -15.19 7.57
CA ASN A 309 -18.56 -16.42 7.11
C ASN A 309 -17.08 -16.22 6.74
N TYR A 310 -16.74 -15.01 6.29
CA TYR A 310 -15.40 -14.65 5.90
C TYR A 310 -14.40 -14.60 7.07
N PHE A 311 -14.86 -14.17 8.27
CA PHE A 311 -14.05 -14.13 9.50
C PHE A 311 -14.20 -15.41 10.29
N ARG A 312 -15.37 -16.03 10.30
CA ARG A 312 -15.69 -17.26 11.04
C ARG A 312 -14.68 -18.38 10.75
N ARG A 313 -14.23 -18.50 9.50
CA ARG A 313 -13.20 -19.45 9.08
C ARG A 313 -11.84 -19.29 9.78
N LEU A 314 -11.57 -18.19 10.49
CA LEU A 314 -10.31 -18.01 11.22
C LEU A 314 -10.25 -18.84 12.50
N TRP A 315 -11.40 -19.18 13.09
CA TRP A 315 -11.50 -19.93 14.34
C TRP A 315 -12.40 -21.16 14.27
N GLU A 316 -13.31 -21.24 13.31
CA GLU A 316 -14.06 -22.45 13.02
C GLU A 316 -13.37 -23.23 11.91
N THR A 317 -12.32 -23.95 12.25
CA THR A 317 -11.58 -24.82 11.35
C THR A 317 -11.50 -26.22 11.92
N SER A 318 -11.56 -27.22 11.05
CA SER A 318 -11.29 -28.63 11.38
C SER A 318 -9.86 -29.05 11.03
N ALA A 319 -9.03 -28.09 10.64
CA ALA A 319 -7.66 -28.36 10.20
C ALA A 319 -6.82 -28.97 11.33
N THR A 320 -6.13 -30.05 11.00
CA THR A 320 -5.20 -30.77 11.90
C THR A 320 -3.75 -30.43 11.60
N SER A 321 -3.49 -29.75 10.47
CA SER A 321 -2.16 -29.30 10.04
C SER A 321 -2.16 -27.83 9.63
N ILE A 322 -0.98 -27.21 9.60
CA ILE A 322 -0.81 -25.81 9.15
C ILE A 322 -1.25 -25.67 7.67
N SER A 323 -0.95 -26.64 6.82
CA SER A 323 -1.35 -26.63 5.41
C SER A 323 -2.87 -26.64 5.25
N GLU A 324 -3.58 -27.50 5.99
CA GLU A 324 -5.04 -27.53 6.02
C GLU A 324 -5.62 -26.21 6.53
N TYR A 325 -5.06 -25.67 7.61
CA TYR A 325 -5.51 -24.37 8.12
C TYR A 325 -5.35 -23.24 7.09
N ILE A 326 -4.21 -23.18 6.38
CA ILE A 326 -3.97 -22.19 5.33
C ILE A 326 -5.00 -22.32 4.19
N VAL A 327 -5.41 -23.54 3.86
CA VAL A 327 -6.47 -23.80 2.87
C VAL A 327 -7.82 -23.34 3.38
N ASP A 328 -8.20 -23.70 4.60
CA ASP A 328 -9.49 -23.35 5.23
C ASP A 328 -9.69 -21.84 5.31
N ILE A 329 -8.64 -21.09 5.61
CA ILE A 329 -8.70 -19.63 5.63
C ILE A 329 -8.60 -18.98 4.23
N ASN A 330 -8.67 -19.73 3.14
CA ASN A 330 -8.53 -19.23 1.76
C ASN A 330 -7.18 -18.54 1.48
N ALA A 331 -6.10 -19.00 2.09
CA ALA A 331 -4.74 -18.54 1.83
C ALA A 331 -3.89 -19.59 1.08
N GLY A 332 -4.46 -20.76 0.78
CA GLY A 332 -3.77 -21.91 0.20
C GLY A 332 -3.05 -21.58 -1.12
N ALA A 333 -3.70 -20.88 -2.03
CA ALA A 333 -3.09 -20.47 -3.30
C ALA A 333 -1.85 -19.56 -3.09
N ARG A 334 -1.90 -18.63 -2.12
CA ARG A 334 -0.76 -17.74 -1.83
C ARG A 334 0.41 -18.52 -1.23
N GLY A 335 0.13 -19.42 -0.27
CA GLY A 335 1.14 -20.27 0.33
C GLY A 335 1.81 -21.17 -0.70
N ALA A 336 1.02 -21.81 -1.55
CA ALA A 336 1.52 -22.70 -2.60
C ALA A 336 2.40 -21.97 -3.63
N TYR A 337 1.96 -20.79 -4.09
CA TYR A 337 2.77 -19.98 -5.01
C TYR A 337 4.06 -19.47 -4.39
N ALA A 338 4.03 -19.10 -3.10
CA ALA A 338 5.23 -18.72 -2.38
C ALA A 338 6.21 -19.88 -2.27
N ILE A 339 5.74 -21.10 -1.92
CA ILE A 339 6.57 -22.30 -1.84
C ILE A 339 7.16 -22.63 -3.22
N GLY A 340 6.33 -22.67 -4.27
CA GLY A 340 6.81 -22.93 -5.62
C GLY A 340 7.81 -21.89 -6.15
N ALA A 341 7.69 -20.62 -5.72
CA ALA A 341 8.66 -19.59 -6.08
C ALA A 341 9.99 -19.71 -5.33
N LEU A 342 9.98 -20.23 -4.10
CA LEU A 342 11.22 -20.45 -3.33
C LEU A 342 12.12 -21.50 -3.97
N ALA A 343 11.59 -22.42 -4.78
CA ALA A 343 12.41 -23.35 -5.56
C ALA A 343 13.39 -22.61 -6.48
N ALA A 344 12.99 -21.47 -7.07
CA ALA A 344 13.91 -20.65 -7.85
C ALA A 344 15.05 -20.02 -7.00
N TYR A 345 14.75 -19.70 -5.73
CA TYR A 345 15.78 -19.26 -4.78
C TYR A 345 16.72 -20.40 -4.39
N ASP A 346 16.22 -21.59 -4.17
CA ASP A 346 17.03 -22.76 -3.80
C ASP A 346 18.02 -23.13 -4.93
N GLU A 347 17.63 -22.97 -6.20
CA GLU A 347 18.50 -23.18 -7.34
C GLU A 347 19.55 -22.06 -7.52
N HIS A 348 19.16 -20.79 -7.26
CA HIS A 348 20.00 -19.60 -7.48
C HIS A 348 20.00 -18.65 -6.28
N PRO A 349 20.55 -19.05 -5.11
CA PRO A 349 20.34 -18.34 -3.84
C PRO A 349 20.96 -16.94 -3.79
N LEU A 350 22.06 -16.67 -4.51
CA LEU A 350 22.74 -15.36 -4.44
C LEU A 350 22.15 -14.34 -5.41
N THR A 351 21.84 -14.76 -6.65
CA THR A 351 21.45 -13.84 -7.73
C THR A 351 19.96 -13.90 -8.08
N GLY A 352 19.28 -14.99 -7.69
CA GLY A 352 17.94 -15.28 -8.18
C GLY A 352 17.93 -15.59 -9.68
N VAL A 353 16.74 -15.73 -10.23
CA VAL A 353 16.51 -16.12 -11.64
C VAL A 353 16.20 -14.91 -12.55
N GLY A 354 16.30 -13.69 -12.04
CA GLY A 354 15.97 -12.46 -12.76
C GLY A 354 14.55 -11.97 -12.52
N LEU A 355 14.36 -10.64 -12.60
CA LEU A 355 13.08 -9.99 -12.34
C LEU A 355 11.98 -10.51 -13.27
N GLY A 356 10.85 -10.94 -12.68
CA GLY A 356 9.68 -11.45 -13.39
C GLY A 356 9.75 -12.92 -13.77
N ALA A 357 10.87 -13.61 -13.51
CA ALA A 357 11.07 -14.99 -13.94
C ALA A 357 10.62 -16.05 -12.93
N SER A 358 10.36 -15.69 -11.67
CA SER A 358 9.93 -16.65 -10.63
C SER A 358 8.73 -17.50 -11.04
N GLY A 359 7.82 -16.96 -11.86
CA GLY A 359 6.63 -17.67 -12.31
C GLY A 359 6.90 -18.89 -13.18
N PHE A 360 8.05 -18.98 -13.85
CA PHE A 360 8.43 -20.16 -14.63
C PHE A 360 8.68 -21.39 -13.74
N TYR A 361 9.06 -21.15 -12.49
CA TYR A 361 9.38 -22.21 -11.50
C TYR A 361 8.16 -22.61 -10.68
N ILE A 362 7.17 -21.73 -10.49
CA ILE A 362 6.07 -21.94 -9.56
C ILE A 362 5.28 -23.20 -9.87
N TYR A 363 4.81 -23.38 -11.11
CA TYR A 363 3.93 -24.51 -11.44
C TYR A 363 4.63 -25.86 -11.41
N GLN A 364 5.94 -25.88 -11.63
CA GLN A 364 6.74 -27.11 -11.60
C GLN A 364 7.05 -27.58 -10.16
N ASN A 365 6.99 -26.63 -9.21
CA ASN A 365 7.37 -26.86 -7.82
C ASN A 365 6.20 -26.60 -6.85
N LEU A 366 4.95 -26.84 -7.30
CA LEU A 366 3.79 -26.75 -6.42
C LEU A 366 3.79 -27.94 -5.45
N PRO A 367 3.46 -27.72 -4.16
CA PRO A 367 3.31 -28.80 -3.20
C PRO A 367 2.19 -29.78 -3.60
N ASP A 368 2.36 -31.08 -3.32
CA ASP A 368 1.42 -32.15 -3.73
C ASP A 368 -0.02 -31.90 -3.23
N TRP A 369 -0.17 -31.35 -2.01
CA TRP A 369 -1.48 -31.08 -1.42
C TRP A 369 -2.32 -30.08 -2.20
N VAL A 370 -1.70 -29.25 -3.06
CA VAL A 370 -2.36 -28.15 -3.76
C VAL A 370 -3.41 -28.63 -4.75
N MET A 371 -3.11 -29.69 -5.47
CA MET A 371 -3.96 -30.19 -6.56
C MET A 371 -5.32 -30.66 -6.07
N THR A 372 -5.36 -31.23 -4.87
CA THR A 372 -6.59 -31.78 -4.28
C THR A 372 -7.35 -30.79 -3.42
N THR A 373 -6.65 -29.78 -2.85
CA THR A 373 -7.23 -28.93 -1.81
C THR A 373 -7.45 -27.46 -2.22
N VAL A 374 -6.85 -27.00 -3.34
CA VAL A 374 -6.93 -25.59 -3.77
C VAL A 374 -7.58 -25.46 -5.16
N PRO A 375 -8.93 -25.39 -5.26
CA PRO A 375 -9.65 -25.31 -6.54
C PRO A 375 -9.25 -24.11 -7.42
N GLU A 376 -8.73 -23.04 -6.82
CA GLU A 376 -8.22 -21.88 -7.56
C GLU A 376 -7.02 -22.27 -8.42
N ILE A 377 -6.07 -23.00 -7.87
CA ILE A 377 -4.87 -23.44 -8.60
C ILE A 377 -5.23 -24.49 -9.64
N ALA A 378 -6.10 -25.45 -9.33
CA ALA A 378 -6.57 -26.43 -10.29
C ALA A 378 -7.16 -25.77 -11.55
N ARG A 379 -7.98 -24.72 -11.38
CA ARG A 379 -8.51 -23.89 -12.49
C ARG A 379 -7.43 -23.10 -13.22
N GLN A 380 -6.40 -22.65 -12.51
CA GLN A 380 -5.30 -21.89 -13.13
C GLN A 380 -4.33 -22.82 -13.87
N LEU A 381 -4.25 -24.09 -13.51
CA LEU A 381 -3.46 -25.10 -14.22
C LEU A 381 -4.13 -25.60 -15.50
N ASP A 382 -5.40 -25.27 -15.74
CA ASP A 382 -6.09 -25.57 -17.00
C ASP A 382 -5.24 -25.06 -18.19
N PRO A 383 -5.01 -25.87 -19.23
CA PRO A 383 -4.20 -25.48 -20.40
C PRO A 383 -4.72 -24.22 -21.12
N THR A 384 -6.02 -23.94 -21.03
CA THR A 384 -6.64 -22.76 -21.64
C THR A 384 -6.39 -21.49 -20.85
N SER A 385 -5.97 -21.59 -19.60
CA SER A 385 -5.69 -20.44 -18.73
C SER A 385 -4.45 -19.70 -19.22
N LYS A 386 -4.57 -18.38 -19.42
CA LYS A 386 -3.45 -17.50 -19.79
C LYS A 386 -2.74 -16.86 -18.57
N LEU A 387 -3.17 -17.22 -17.35
CA LEU A 387 -2.60 -16.63 -16.14
C LEU A 387 -1.17 -17.09 -15.93
N TYR A 388 -0.26 -16.13 -15.82
CA TYR A 388 1.11 -16.39 -15.40
C TYR A 388 1.18 -16.26 -13.87
N PRO A 389 1.69 -17.29 -13.17
CA PRO A 389 1.72 -17.28 -11.70
C PRO A 389 2.73 -16.27 -11.16
N ASN A 390 2.48 -15.79 -9.95
CA ASN A 390 3.41 -14.94 -9.22
C ASN A 390 3.35 -15.25 -7.71
N PRO A 391 4.39 -14.94 -6.94
CA PRO A 391 4.54 -15.38 -5.54
C PRO A 391 3.49 -14.84 -4.57
N LYS A 392 2.76 -13.76 -4.91
CA LYS A 392 1.80 -13.06 -4.03
C LYS A 392 2.42 -12.54 -2.71
N ASN A 393 3.74 -12.45 -2.66
CA ASN A 393 4.55 -12.02 -1.53
C ASN A 393 5.83 -11.37 -2.08
N ILE A 394 6.06 -10.09 -1.77
CA ILE A 394 7.20 -9.36 -2.35
C ILE A 394 8.54 -9.88 -1.83
N TYR A 395 8.59 -10.35 -0.59
CA TYR A 395 9.84 -10.87 -0.01
C TYR A 395 10.26 -12.17 -0.71
N VAL A 396 9.31 -13.08 -0.89
CA VAL A 396 9.54 -14.31 -1.67
C VAL A 396 9.89 -13.98 -3.12
N ARG A 397 9.20 -13.01 -3.71
CA ARG A 397 9.50 -12.55 -5.07
C ARG A 397 10.93 -12.05 -5.20
N LEU A 398 11.37 -11.20 -4.26
CA LEU A 398 12.74 -10.65 -4.29
C LEU A 398 13.79 -11.73 -4.08
N LEU A 399 13.56 -12.67 -3.14
CA LEU A 399 14.45 -13.80 -2.96
C LEU A 399 14.55 -14.67 -4.22
N ALA A 400 13.42 -15.02 -4.82
CA ALA A 400 13.39 -15.84 -6.04
C ALA A 400 14.00 -15.12 -7.25
N GLU A 401 13.67 -13.82 -7.44
CA GLU A 401 14.03 -13.07 -8.65
C GLU A 401 15.38 -12.36 -8.57
N THR A 402 15.83 -11.95 -7.37
CA THR A 402 17.09 -11.21 -7.17
C THR A 402 18.02 -11.85 -6.14
N GLY A 403 17.68 -13.02 -5.65
CA GLY A 403 18.46 -13.76 -4.67
C GLY A 403 18.66 -13.00 -3.36
N LEU A 404 19.56 -13.50 -2.53
CA LEU A 404 19.88 -12.93 -1.24
C LEU A 404 20.47 -11.52 -1.37
N ILE A 405 21.30 -11.28 -2.40
CA ILE A 405 21.97 -9.96 -2.57
C ILE A 405 20.93 -8.86 -2.84
N GLY A 406 20.04 -9.07 -3.82
CA GLY A 406 19.00 -8.08 -4.13
C GLY A 406 18.00 -7.92 -2.99
N PHE A 407 17.63 -9.01 -2.32
CA PHE A 407 16.78 -8.97 -1.14
C PHE A 407 17.38 -8.12 0.00
N VAL A 408 18.68 -8.32 0.31
CA VAL A 408 19.39 -7.55 1.34
C VAL A 408 19.48 -6.08 0.96
N LEU A 409 19.79 -5.73 -0.29
CA LEU A 409 19.81 -4.35 -0.76
C LEU A 409 18.45 -3.66 -0.57
N PHE A 410 17.37 -4.34 -0.91
CA PHE A 410 16.01 -3.83 -0.69
C PHE A 410 15.68 -3.70 0.80
N LEU A 411 16.08 -4.67 1.62
CA LEU A 411 15.88 -4.63 3.07
C LEU A 411 16.66 -3.48 3.72
N VAL A 412 17.90 -3.25 3.33
CA VAL A 412 18.73 -2.12 3.83
C VAL A 412 18.08 -0.78 3.46
N PHE A 413 17.53 -0.67 2.24
CA PHE A 413 16.71 0.50 1.87
C PHE A 413 15.52 0.69 2.82
N GLN A 414 14.77 -0.37 3.10
CA GLN A 414 13.62 -0.32 4.03
C GLN A 414 14.05 0.06 5.46
N LEU A 415 15.17 -0.48 5.95
CA LEU A 415 15.72 -0.13 7.26
C LEU A 415 16.20 1.30 7.31
N GLY A 416 16.75 1.83 6.22
CA GLY A 416 17.10 3.26 6.09
C GLY A 416 15.86 4.16 6.29
N ILE A 417 14.75 3.82 5.63
CA ILE A 417 13.46 4.54 5.81
C ILE A 417 12.97 4.44 7.26
N LEU A 418 13.10 3.29 7.90
CA LEU A 418 12.76 3.13 9.33
C LEU A 418 13.62 4.06 10.19
N GLY A 419 14.95 4.09 9.96
CA GLY A 419 15.87 4.99 10.66
C GLY A 419 15.47 6.46 10.52
N ASP A 420 15.09 6.88 9.30
CA ASP A 420 14.61 8.23 9.01
C ASP A 420 13.29 8.55 9.70
N ALA A 421 12.37 7.59 9.74
CA ALA A 421 11.10 7.73 10.48
C ALA A 421 11.35 7.90 11.98
N LEU A 422 12.18 7.05 12.58
CA LEU A 422 12.54 7.12 14.00
C LEU A 422 13.28 8.42 14.36
N TYR A 423 14.15 8.91 13.48
CA TYR A 423 14.79 10.21 13.66
C TYR A 423 13.75 11.35 13.67
N SER A 424 12.82 11.33 12.73
CA SER A 424 11.77 12.35 12.61
C SER A 424 10.80 12.37 13.80
N LEU A 425 10.67 11.27 14.55
CA LEU A 425 9.89 11.23 15.81
C LEU A 425 10.43 12.17 16.88
N ARG A 426 11.73 12.50 16.85
CA ARG A 426 12.40 13.41 17.80
C ARG A 426 12.08 14.88 17.50
N GLY A 427 11.57 15.18 16.31
CA GLY A 427 11.15 16.52 15.92
C GLY A 427 9.88 16.96 16.64
N GLU A 428 9.45 18.19 16.38
CA GLU A 428 8.23 18.78 16.92
C GLU A 428 7.22 19.07 15.80
N GLY A 429 5.97 19.30 16.19
CA GLY A 429 4.90 19.74 15.28
C GLY A 429 4.76 18.82 14.06
N LEU A 430 4.90 19.40 12.87
CA LEU A 430 4.70 18.70 11.59
C LEU A 430 5.78 17.62 11.34
N MET A 431 7.01 17.82 11.80
CA MET A 431 8.09 16.84 11.66
C MET A 431 7.82 15.59 12.50
N ARG A 432 7.35 15.76 13.73
CA ARG A 432 6.95 14.62 14.56
C ARG A 432 5.76 13.88 13.96
N MET A 433 4.77 14.61 13.44
CA MET A 433 3.65 14.01 12.72
C MET A 433 4.13 13.19 11.52
N LEU A 434 5.07 13.71 10.71
CA LEU A 434 5.68 12.98 9.60
C LEU A 434 6.37 11.70 10.09
N GLY A 435 7.14 11.78 11.19
CA GLY A 435 7.80 10.61 11.79
C GLY A 435 6.81 9.52 12.21
N ILE A 436 5.71 9.89 12.85
CA ILE A 436 4.65 8.94 13.23
C ILE A 436 3.98 8.34 11.99
N ALA A 437 3.64 9.17 11.00
CA ALA A 437 3.02 8.70 9.77
C ALA A 437 3.94 7.76 8.99
N ALA A 438 5.23 8.09 8.91
CA ALA A 438 6.24 7.27 8.23
C ALA A 438 6.49 5.94 8.96
N LEU A 439 6.56 5.93 10.30
CA LEU A 439 6.69 4.71 11.09
C LEU A 439 5.46 3.81 10.92
N PHE A 440 4.26 4.39 10.99
CA PHE A 440 3.01 3.66 10.75
C PHE A 440 3.01 3.06 9.34
N ALA A 441 3.31 3.87 8.32
CA ALA A 441 3.33 3.42 6.93
C ALA A 441 4.38 2.33 6.72
N TRP A 442 5.58 2.47 7.29
CA TRP A 442 6.64 1.48 7.18
C TRP A 442 6.22 0.11 7.74
N LEU A 443 5.64 0.10 8.94
CA LEU A 443 5.11 -1.13 9.55
C LEU A 443 3.97 -1.72 8.72
N ALA A 444 3.03 -0.88 8.28
CA ALA A 444 1.89 -1.31 7.46
C ALA A 444 2.35 -1.88 6.11
N ILE A 445 3.32 -1.25 5.45
CA ILE A 445 3.92 -1.71 4.19
C ILE A 445 4.64 -3.04 4.41
N SER A 446 5.42 -3.16 5.49
CA SER A 446 6.15 -4.39 5.81
C SER A 446 5.20 -5.58 5.98
N LEU A 447 4.06 -5.40 6.66
CA LEU A 447 3.04 -6.44 6.79
C LEU A 447 2.25 -6.66 5.49
N TYR A 448 1.91 -5.60 4.75
CA TYR A 448 1.17 -5.69 3.50
C TYR A 448 1.95 -6.45 2.42
N ASN A 449 3.26 -6.32 2.40
CA ASN A 449 4.18 -6.98 1.47
C ASN A 449 4.17 -8.52 1.58
N PHE A 450 3.67 -9.10 2.67
CA PHE A 450 3.39 -10.54 2.75
C PHE A 450 2.18 -10.99 1.92
N THR A 451 1.35 -10.05 1.45
CA THR A 451 0.10 -10.35 0.76
C THR A 451 0.02 -9.78 -0.66
N GLN A 452 1.07 -9.09 -1.10
CA GLN A 452 1.19 -8.51 -2.43
C GLN A 452 2.64 -8.65 -2.94
N ASP A 453 2.85 -8.61 -4.25
CA ASP A 453 4.14 -8.81 -4.89
C ASP A 453 4.47 -7.77 -5.99
N SER A 454 3.60 -6.78 -6.20
CA SER A 454 3.81 -5.79 -7.25
C SER A 454 4.70 -4.64 -6.79
N LEU A 455 5.79 -4.39 -7.49
CA LEU A 455 6.64 -3.22 -7.31
C LEU A 455 6.01 -1.92 -7.86
N ALA A 456 4.93 -2.01 -8.65
CA ALA A 456 4.25 -0.84 -9.21
C ALA A 456 3.26 -0.17 -8.25
N THR A 457 2.99 -0.75 -7.08
CA THR A 457 2.03 -0.18 -6.13
C THR A 457 2.59 1.09 -5.46
N PRO A 458 1.87 2.23 -5.51
CA PRO A 458 2.29 3.46 -4.85
C PRO A 458 2.55 3.31 -3.36
N ASN A 459 1.88 2.34 -2.73
CA ASN A 459 1.92 2.03 -1.31
C ASN A 459 3.35 1.90 -0.76
N ILE A 460 4.25 1.24 -1.52
CA ILE A 460 5.63 0.97 -1.08
C ILE A 460 6.49 2.24 -1.12
N TRP A 461 6.19 3.18 -2.02
CA TRP A 461 7.11 4.21 -2.46
C TRP A 461 6.76 5.62 -2.01
N LEU A 462 5.46 5.92 -1.86
CA LEU A 462 4.98 7.30 -1.71
C LEU A 462 5.46 7.94 -0.40
N ILE A 463 5.09 7.37 0.75
CA ILE A 463 5.47 7.94 2.06
C ILE A 463 6.98 7.86 2.30
N PRO A 464 7.68 6.76 1.98
CA PRO A 464 9.15 6.74 1.97
C PRO A 464 9.79 7.86 1.14
N GLY A 465 9.27 8.14 -0.06
CA GLY A 465 9.75 9.24 -0.89
C GLY A 465 9.52 10.61 -0.27
N VAL A 466 8.33 10.84 0.31
CA VAL A 466 8.02 12.10 1.03
C VAL A 466 9.00 12.32 2.19
N LEU A 467 9.22 11.29 3.01
CA LEU A 467 10.15 11.34 4.14
C LEU A 467 11.57 11.67 3.69
N ALA A 468 12.08 10.94 2.69
CA ALA A 468 13.42 11.15 2.14
C ALA A 468 13.61 12.57 1.56
N GLY A 469 12.56 13.11 0.92
CA GLY A 469 12.57 14.47 0.37
C GLY A 469 12.69 15.56 1.42
N ILE A 470 11.90 15.47 2.48
CA ILE A 470 11.89 16.46 3.58
C ILE A 470 13.24 16.43 4.32
N LYS A 471 13.77 15.24 4.60
CA LYS A 471 15.03 15.08 5.36
C LYS A 471 16.24 15.63 4.61
N SER A 472 16.33 15.45 3.29
CA SER A 472 17.46 15.89 2.47
C SER A 472 17.73 17.41 2.48
N LYS A 473 16.87 18.20 3.10
CA LYS A 473 17.07 19.65 3.30
C LYS A 473 17.59 19.96 4.71
N ALA A 474 17.44 19.02 5.64
CA ALA A 474 17.89 19.21 7.02
C ALA A 474 19.42 18.91 7.18
N ASP A 475 19.97 18.15 6.21
CA ASP A 475 21.39 17.87 6.07
C ASP A 475 22.04 18.91 5.11
#